data_5a51d6011f77c1cf7e1c9d12549c3cfa
#
_entry.id   5a51d6011f77c1cf7e1c9d12549c3cfa
#
_cell.length_a   1.000
_cell.length_b   1.000
_cell.length_c   1.000
_cell.angle_alpha   90.00
_cell.angle_beta   90.00
_cell.angle_gamma   90.00
#
_symmetry.space_group_name_H-M   'P 1'
#
loop_
_entity.id
_entity.type
_entity.pdbx_description
1 polymer ?
#
loop_
_entity_poly.entity_id
_entity_poly.type
_entity_poly.pdbx_seq_one_letter_code
_entity_poly.pdbx_strand_id
1 'polypeptide(L)'
;MPASTLLLPLQLFLAAGWMRAGIEKVIEPDWWSGTALEAFLSAQDGQMLPLFVPFVDYVVAPWTVGVAWFVMIAQLAVAVCLGLGRFLRPALWTGVLLNVTFVMSGRVDPSAFYLVMEMALLFALARPTSRRFAMRRATLWSLAAAPFVPFVTTLHPAEVIHDPAMMMITLCWIAAITTIVRSIDRERLGPLAVPLWQAPTDAAEPPPVPHGRGQTFDRGAQRY
;
A
#
# COMPACT_ATOMS: atom_id res chain seq x y z
N MET A 1 11.74 8.73 17.84
CA MET A 1 12.06 8.39 16.45
C MET A 1 10.85 8.70 15.60
N PRO A 2 10.96 9.34 14.43
CA PRO A 2 9.82 9.54 13.55
C PRO A 2 9.28 8.18 13.06
N ALA A 3 7.95 8.05 12.97
CA ALA A 3 7.30 6.79 12.56
C ALA A 3 7.79 6.28 11.19
N SER A 4 8.25 7.17 10.32
CA SER A 4 8.89 6.83 9.06
C SER A 4 10.14 5.97 9.22
N THR A 5 10.91 6.18 10.29
CA THR A 5 12.13 5.38 10.56
C THR A 5 11.79 3.97 11.04
N LEU A 6 10.66 3.80 11.77
CA LEU A 6 10.20 2.49 12.22
C LEU A 6 9.69 1.62 11.07
N LEU A 7 9.15 2.23 10.03
CA LEU A 7 8.62 1.53 8.86
C LEU A 7 9.66 1.29 7.75
N LEU A 8 10.84 1.90 7.87
CA LEU A 8 11.91 1.75 6.89
C LEU A 8 12.35 0.29 6.66
N PRO A 9 12.53 -0.55 7.70
CA PRO A 9 12.87 -1.96 7.48
C PRO A 9 11.81 -2.70 6.67
N LEU A 10 10.52 -2.46 6.93
CA LEU A 10 9.42 -3.05 6.19
C LEU A 10 9.41 -2.59 4.72
N GLN A 11 9.62 -1.31 4.50
CA GLN A 11 9.71 -0.73 3.15
C GLN A 11 10.88 -1.33 2.36
N LEU A 12 12.06 -1.44 2.97
CA LEU A 12 13.25 -2.02 2.33
C LEU A 12 13.10 -3.52 2.09
N PHE A 13 12.46 -4.25 3.00
CA PHE A 13 12.15 -5.67 2.81
C PHE A 13 11.24 -5.88 1.59
N LEU A 14 10.17 -5.10 1.47
CA LEU A 14 9.29 -5.12 0.30
C LEU A 14 10.05 -4.73 -0.98
N ALA A 15 10.89 -3.70 -0.93
CA ALA A 15 11.70 -3.29 -2.07
C ALA A 15 12.63 -4.43 -2.54
N ALA A 16 13.29 -5.13 -1.61
CA ALA A 16 14.16 -6.26 -1.92
C ALA A 16 13.39 -7.44 -2.51
N GLY A 17 12.20 -7.76 -1.97
CA GLY A 17 11.34 -8.81 -2.48
C GLY A 17 10.85 -8.54 -3.90
N TRP A 18 10.37 -7.33 -4.18
CA TRP A 18 9.96 -6.91 -5.52
C TRP A 18 11.13 -6.87 -6.50
N MET A 19 12.31 -6.41 -6.05
CA MET A 19 13.53 -6.41 -6.87
C MET A 19 13.92 -7.83 -7.26
N ARG A 20 13.96 -8.76 -6.31
CA ARG A 20 14.22 -10.16 -6.57
C ARG A 20 13.25 -10.73 -7.61
N ALA A 21 11.94 -10.56 -7.39
CA ALA A 21 10.91 -11.08 -8.27
C ALA A 21 11.00 -10.49 -9.70
N GLY A 22 11.36 -9.20 -9.81
CA GLY A 22 11.58 -8.55 -11.11
C GLY A 22 12.84 -9.05 -11.80
N ILE A 23 13.97 -9.18 -11.09
CA ILE A 23 15.24 -9.66 -11.65
C ILE A 23 15.11 -11.12 -12.11
N GLU A 24 14.45 -12.00 -11.32
CA GLU A 24 14.19 -13.38 -11.72
C GLU A 24 13.52 -13.44 -13.10
N LYS A 25 12.55 -12.55 -13.35
CA LYS A 25 11.85 -12.48 -14.65
C LYS A 25 12.71 -11.89 -15.77
N VAL A 26 13.60 -10.95 -15.46
CA VAL A 26 14.53 -10.38 -16.47
C VAL A 26 15.54 -11.39 -16.94
N ILE A 27 16.06 -12.24 -16.07
CA ILE A 27 17.08 -13.24 -16.41
C ILE A 27 16.51 -14.51 -17.02
N GLU A 28 15.19 -14.75 -16.91
CA GLU A 28 14.50 -15.90 -17.46
C GLU A 28 13.95 -15.59 -18.87
N PRO A 29 14.49 -16.17 -19.95
CA PRO A 29 14.11 -15.83 -21.32
C PRO A 29 12.63 -16.06 -21.64
N ASP A 30 12.01 -17.05 -20.97
CA ASP A 30 10.61 -17.42 -21.20
C ASP A 30 9.61 -16.31 -20.75
N TRP A 31 10.04 -15.41 -19.86
CA TRP A 31 9.24 -14.22 -19.53
C TRP A 31 9.18 -13.22 -20.69
N TRP A 32 10.23 -13.14 -21.50
CA TRP A 32 10.29 -12.23 -22.64
C TRP A 32 9.37 -12.67 -23.77
N SER A 33 9.18 -13.97 -23.94
CA SER A 33 8.26 -14.57 -24.93
C SER A 33 6.82 -14.69 -24.42
N GLY A 34 6.58 -14.54 -23.12
CA GLY A 34 5.29 -14.80 -22.47
C GLY A 34 5.06 -16.25 -22.08
N THR A 35 5.92 -17.19 -22.51
CA THR A 35 5.77 -18.63 -22.27
C THR A 35 5.77 -18.97 -20.78
N ALA A 36 6.59 -18.29 -19.98
CA ALA A 36 6.61 -18.47 -18.52
C ALA A 36 5.28 -18.05 -17.87
N LEU A 37 4.62 -17.01 -18.38
CA LEU A 37 3.30 -16.59 -17.90
C LEU A 37 2.21 -17.61 -18.28
N GLU A 38 2.25 -18.14 -19.49
CA GLU A 38 1.33 -19.20 -19.93
C GLU A 38 1.49 -20.46 -19.08
N ALA A 39 2.74 -20.91 -18.85
CA ALA A 39 3.04 -22.03 -17.98
C ALA A 39 2.54 -21.78 -16.55
N PHE A 40 2.73 -20.57 -16.03
CA PHE A 40 2.21 -20.17 -14.72
C PHE A 40 0.68 -20.28 -14.67
N LEU A 41 -0.03 -19.73 -15.63
CA LEU A 41 -1.51 -19.77 -15.68
C LEU A 41 -2.02 -21.22 -15.79
N SER A 42 -1.38 -22.04 -16.64
CA SER A 42 -1.73 -23.44 -16.77
C SER A 42 -1.50 -24.24 -15.48
N ALA A 43 -0.44 -23.92 -14.73
CA ALA A 43 -0.17 -24.56 -13.44
C ALA A 43 -1.19 -24.16 -12.35
N GLN A 44 -1.88 -23.04 -12.51
CA GLN A 44 -2.93 -22.57 -11.59
C GLN A 44 -4.35 -22.95 -12.08
N ASP A 45 -4.47 -23.73 -13.16
CA ASP A 45 -5.79 -24.17 -13.62
C ASP A 45 -6.52 -24.96 -12.54
N GLY A 46 -7.80 -24.63 -12.33
CA GLY A 46 -8.63 -25.18 -11.25
C GLY A 46 -8.37 -24.58 -9.85
N GLN A 47 -7.33 -23.75 -9.65
CA GLN A 47 -7.07 -23.03 -8.39
C GLN A 47 -7.46 -21.57 -8.47
N MET A 48 -7.67 -21.04 -9.66
CA MET A 48 -8.11 -19.65 -9.86
C MET A 48 -9.49 -19.41 -9.29
N LEU A 49 -9.68 -18.21 -8.73
CA LEU A 49 -11.03 -17.77 -8.38
C LEU A 49 -11.91 -17.71 -9.63
N PRO A 50 -13.12 -18.29 -9.64
CA PRO A 50 -13.99 -18.30 -10.82
C PRO A 50 -14.32 -16.91 -11.37
N LEU A 51 -14.40 -15.90 -10.49
CA LEU A 51 -14.63 -14.51 -10.91
C LEU A 51 -13.42 -13.87 -11.60
N PHE A 52 -12.22 -14.46 -11.48
CA PHE A 52 -11.00 -13.98 -12.14
C PHE A 52 -10.74 -14.65 -13.49
N VAL A 53 -11.30 -15.83 -13.73
CA VAL A 53 -11.16 -16.58 -14.98
C VAL A 53 -11.51 -15.73 -16.22
N PRO A 54 -12.64 -14.99 -16.26
CA PRO A 54 -12.94 -14.16 -17.42
C PRO A 54 -11.88 -13.09 -17.71
N PHE A 55 -11.27 -12.52 -16.68
CA PHE A 55 -10.16 -11.57 -16.87
C PHE A 55 -8.95 -12.25 -17.50
N VAL A 56 -8.62 -13.46 -17.06
CA VAL A 56 -7.51 -14.23 -17.66
C VAL A 56 -7.82 -14.55 -19.12
N ASP A 57 -9.01 -15.07 -19.44
CA ASP A 57 -9.37 -15.50 -20.79
C ASP A 57 -9.47 -14.35 -21.80
N TYR A 58 -10.05 -13.22 -21.38
CA TYR A 58 -10.32 -12.10 -22.30
C TYR A 58 -9.22 -11.04 -22.32
N VAL A 59 -8.41 -10.94 -21.27
CA VAL A 59 -7.38 -9.89 -21.15
C VAL A 59 -5.96 -10.48 -21.14
N VAL A 60 -5.70 -11.48 -20.30
CA VAL A 60 -4.33 -11.99 -20.13
C VAL A 60 -3.95 -12.90 -21.29
N ALA A 61 -4.75 -13.91 -21.60
CA ALA A 61 -4.44 -14.92 -22.62
C ALA A 61 -4.22 -14.31 -24.02
N PRO A 62 -5.02 -13.34 -24.51
CA PRO A 62 -4.76 -12.71 -25.82
C PRO A 62 -3.51 -11.82 -25.85
N TRP A 63 -3.02 -11.37 -24.70
CA TRP A 63 -1.93 -10.40 -24.55
C TRP A 63 -0.80 -10.91 -23.68
N THR A 64 -0.54 -12.21 -23.63
CA THR A 64 0.39 -12.88 -22.71
C THR A 64 1.75 -12.20 -22.68
N VAL A 65 2.33 -11.92 -23.85
CA VAL A 65 3.64 -11.24 -23.93
C VAL A 65 3.58 -9.85 -23.32
N GLY A 66 2.57 -9.06 -23.67
CA GLY A 66 2.40 -7.69 -23.14
C GLY A 66 2.18 -7.68 -21.64
N VAL A 67 1.41 -8.63 -21.10
CA VAL A 67 1.15 -8.78 -19.67
C VAL A 67 2.42 -9.24 -18.95
N ALA A 68 3.19 -10.16 -19.51
CA ALA A 68 4.48 -10.60 -18.95
C ALA A 68 5.45 -9.43 -18.82
N TRP A 69 5.60 -8.61 -19.85
CA TRP A 69 6.41 -7.40 -19.81
C TRP A 69 5.89 -6.38 -18.81
N PHE A 70 4.58 -6.16 -18.76
CA PHE A 70 3.98 -5.25 -17.80
C PHE A 70 4.27 -5.69 -16.36
N VAL A 71 4.09 -6.98 -16.04
CA VAL A 71 4.36 -7.52 -14.70
C VAL A 71 5.83 -7.33 -14.33
N MET A 72 6.76 -7.67 -15.22
CA MET A 72 8.19 -7.53 -15.01
C MET A 72 8.58 -6.07 -14.74
N ILE A 73 8.15 -5.14 -15.61
CA ILE A 73 8.47 -3.71 -15.47
C ILE A 73 7.82 -3.13 -14.21
N ALA A 74 6.57 -3.48 -13.92
CA ALA A 74 5.87 -3.00 -12.75
C ALA A 74 6.55 -3.44 -11.45
N GLN A 75 7.01 -4.69 -11.36
CA GLN A 75 7.73 -5.20 -10.19
C GLN A 75 9.05 -4.44 -9.96
N LEU A 76 9.83 -4.21 -11.01
CA LEU A 76 11.07 -3.43 -10.92
C LEU A 76 10.80 -1.97 -10.54
N ALA A 77 9.77 -1.35 -11.14
CA ALA A 77 9.38 0.01 -10.80
C ALA A 77 8.94 0.14 -9.33
N VAL A 78 8.13 -0.79 -8.84
CA VAL A 78 7.74 -0.85 -7.41
C VAL A 78 8.98 -0.97 -6.53
N ALA A 79 9.89 -1.88 -6.85
CA ALA A 79 11.12 -2.09 -6.09
C ALA A 79 11.98 -0.82 -6.01
N VAL A 80 12.22 -0.17 -7.15
CA VAL A 80 13.01 1.08 -7.22
C VAL A 80 12.33 2.20 -6.45
N CYS A 81 11.02 2.40 -6.64
CA CYS A 81 10.27 3.44 -5.94
C CYS A 81 10.27 3.24 -4.42
N LEU A 82 10.10 2.01 -3.94
CA LEU A 82 10.17 1.67 -2.53
C LEU A 82 11.60 1.84 -1.99
N GLY A 83 12.61 1.36 -2.72
CA GLY A 83 14.02 1.48 -2.31
C GLY A 83 14.49 2.94 -2.19
N LEU A 84 14.08 3.79 -3.13
CA LEU A 84 14.42 5.21 -3.12
C LEU A 84 13.52 6.06 -2.18
N GLY A 85 12.46 5.49 -1.64
CA GLY A 85 11.50 6.23 -0.84
C GLY A 85 10.69 7.27 -1.63
N ARG A 86 10.63 7.13 -2.97
CA ARG A 86 9.93 8.05 -3.87
C ARG A 86 8.68 7.41 -4.45
N PHE A 87 7.64 8.21 -4.65
CA PHE A 87 6.36 7.72 -5.19
C PHE A 87 5.77 6.53 -4.41
N LEU A 88 5.96 6.51 -3.08
CA LEU A 88 5.57 5.38 -2.22
C LEU A 88 4.11 4.96 -2.40
N ARG A 89 3.17 5.93 -2.45
CA ARG A 89 1.74 5.60 -2.58
C ARG A 89 1.40 4.90 -3.90
N PRO A 90 1.75 5.44 -5.10
CA PRO A 90 1.50 4.74 -6.34
C PRO A 90 2.24 3.40 -6.41
N ALA A 91 3.48 3.31 -5.94
CA ALA A 91 4.22 2.05 -5.90
C ALA A 91 3.49 0.99 -5.04
N LEU A 92 3.06 1.34 -3.83
CA LEU A 92 2.32 0.43 -2.96
C LEU A 92 0.98 0.02 -3.57
N TRP A 93 0.23 0.92 -4.22
CA TRP A 93 -0.99 0.55 -4.92
C TRP A 93 -0.76 -0.37 -6.10
N THR A 94 0.33 -0.18 -6.84
CA THR A 94 0.74 -1.10 -7.91
C THR A 94 1.11 -2.48 -7.35
N GLY A 95 1.86 -2.52 -6.25
CA GLY A 95 2.17 -3.76 -5.54
C GLY A 95 0.91 -4.49 -5.05
N VAL A 96 -0.01 -3.76 -4.40
CA VAL A 96 -1.32 -4.31 -3.98
C VAL A 96 -2.07 -4.90 -5.17
N LEU A 97 -2.15 -4.17 -6.31
CA LEU A 97 -2.84 -4.66 -7.50
C LEU A 97 -2.21 -5.96 -8.01
N LEU A 98 -0.89 -6.00 -8.15
CA LEU A 98 -0.17 -7.20 -8.59
C LEU A 98 -0.38 -8.38 -7.63
N ASN A 99 -0.25 -8.15 -6.31
CA ASN A 99 -0.45 -9.22 -5.33
C ASN A 99 -1.90 -9.70 -5.29
N VAL A 100 -2.89 -8.82 -5.43
CA VAL A 100 -4.31 -9.19 -5.56
C VAL A 100 -4.50 -10.09 -6.79
N THR A 101 -3.94 -9.74 -7.95
CA THR A 101 -4.07 -10.58 -9.15
C THR A 101 -3.40 -11.95 -8.96
N PHE A 102 -2.27 -12.02 -8.28
CA PHE A 102 -1.61 -13.30 -7.96
C PHE A 102 -2.44 -14.16 -7.00
N VAL A 103 -3.00 -13.57 -5.95
CA VAL A 103 -3.91 -14.29 -5.03
C VAL A 103 -5.13 -14.79 -5.79
N MET A 104 -5.77 -13.96 -6.63
CA MET A 104 -6.94 -14.34 -7.42
C MET A 104 -6.62 -15.42 -8.46
N SER A 105 -5.38 -15.50 -8.96
CA SER A 105 -4.94 -16.57 -9.84
C SER A 105 -4.64 -17.89 -9.12
N GLY A 106 -4.83 -17.97 -7.79
CA GLY A 106 -4.56 -19.17 -6.99
C GLY A 106 -3.19 -19.18 -6.30
N ARG A 107 -2.30 -18.23 -6.62
CA ARG A 107 -0.97 -18.12 -5.98
C ARG A 107 -1.05 -17.27 -4.71
N VAL A 108 -1.53 -17.87 -3.61
CA VAL A 108 -1.73 -17.16 -2.34
C VAL A 108 -0.40 -16.80 -1.69
N ASP A 109 0.51 -17.77 -1.55
CA ASP A 109 1.84 -17.54 -1.00
C ASP A 109 2.85 -17.12 -2.09
N PRO A 110 3.71 -16.17 -1.87
CA PRO A 110 3.86 -15.23 -0.74
C PRO A 110 3.02 -13.94 -0.89
N SER A 111 2.14 -13.85 -1.90
CA SER A 111 1.43 -12.62 -2.29
C SER A 111 0.56 -12.06 -1.18
N ALA A 112 -0.11 -12.94 -0.41
CA ALA A 112 -0.93 -12.53 0.72
C ALA A 112 -0.10 -11.84 1.81
N PHE A 113 1.10 -12.32 2.06
CA PHE A 113 2.00 -11.72 3.05
C PHE A 113 2.48 -10.33 2.61
N TYR A 114 2.85 -10.16 1.34
CA TYR A 114 3.19 -8.86 0.79
C TYR A 114 2.00 -7.90 0.81
N LEU A 115 0.78 -8.37 0.52
CA LEU A 115 -0.44 -7.56 0.61
C LEU A 115 -0.65 -6.96 2.00
N VAL A 116 -0.50 -7.77 3.06
CA VAL A 116 -0.64 -7.29 4.45
C VAL A 116 0.37 -6.19 4.75
N MET A 117 1.63 -6.39 4.33
CA MET A 117 2.70 -5.40 4.54
C MET A 117 2.48 -4.11 3.75
N GLU A 118 2.08 -4.21 2.49
CA GLU A 118 1.77 -3.06 1.64
C GLU A 118 0.58 -2.27 2.17
N MET A 119 -0.48 -2.97 2.61
CA MET A 119 -1.62 -2.35 3.25
C MET A 119 -1.24 -1.65 4.56
N ALA A 120 -0.37 -2.26 5.38
CA ALA A 120 0.13 -1.62 6.59
C ALA A 120 0.87 -0.31 6.30
N LEU A 121 1.75 -0.30 5.27
CA LEU A 121 2.44 0.93 4.83
C LEU A 121 1.46 1.95 4.26
N LEU A 122 0.49 1.55 3.43
CA LEU A 122 -0.53 2.45 2.89
C LEU A 122 -1.35 3.10 4.00
N PHE A 123 -1.76 2.31 5.00
CA PHE A 123 -2.46 2.85 6.16
C PHE A 123 -1.58 3.79 6.97
N ALA A 124 -0.30 3.48 7.16
CA ALA A 124 0.63 4.37 7.84
C ALA A 124 0.79 5.71 7.12
N LEU A 125 0.84 5.70 5.79
CA LEU A 125 0.93 6.90 4.95
C LEU A 125 -0.41 7.64 4.78
N ALA A 126 -1.53 7.02 5.14
CA ALA A 126 -2.84 7.64 5.00
C ALA A 126 -3.07 8.71 6.08
N ARG A 127 -3.69 9.82 5.70
CA ARG A 127 -4.12 10.84 6.67
C ARG A 127 -5.29 10.30 7.51
N PRO A 128 -5.32 10.61 8.81
CA PRO A 128 -6.45 10.25 9.65
C PRO A 128 -7.74 10.94 9.14
N THR A 129 -8.83 10.18 9.08
CA THR A 129 -10.12 10.65 8.55
C THR A 129 -11.16 10.80 9.66
N SER A 130 -12.23 11.55 9.41
CA SER A 130 -13.35 11.64 10.35
C SER A 130 -14.04 10.28 10.52
N ARG A 131 -14.66 10.04 11.68
CA ARG A 131 -15.36 8.80 12.00
C ARG A 131 -16.42 8.42 10.95
N ARG A 132 -17.20 9.40 10.48
CA ARG A 132 -18.23 9.16 9.44
C ARG A 132 -17.60 8.64 8.14
N PHE A 133 -16.47 9.19 7.74
CA PHE A 133 -15.77 8.77 6.54
C PHE A 133 -15.07 7.41 6.73
N ALA A 134 -14.54 7.17 7.93
CA ALA A 134 -13.97 5.87 8.29
C ALA A 134 -15.02 4.76 8.25
N MET A 135 -16.22 5.01 8.81
CA MET A 135 -17.33 4.04 8.74
C MET A 135 -17.76 3.74 7.31
N ARG A 136 -17.89 4.77 6.46
CA ARG A 136 -18.19 4.56 5.02
C ARG A 136 -17.14 3.70 4.34
N ARG A 137 -15.85 3.96 4.59
CA ARG A 137 -14.76 3.16 4.04
C ARG A 137 -14.77 1.73 4.56
N ALA A 138 -15.00 1.53 5.85
CA ALA A 138 -15.10 0.20 6.43
C ALA A 138 -16.27 -0.58 5.82
N THR A 139 -17.44 0.06 5.62
CA THR A 139 -18.57 -0.55 4.90
C THR A 139 -18.20 -0.95 3.47
N LEU A 140 -17.49 -0.08 2.73
CA LEU A 140 -17.03 -0.40 1.38
C LEU A 140 -16.08 -1.60 1.36
N TRP A 141 -15.13 -1.68 2.31
CA TRP A 141 -14.26 -2.84 2.45
C TRP A 141 -15.04 -4.11 2.78
N SER A 142 -16.03 -4.03 3.69
CA SER A 142 -16.87 -5.18 4.04
C SER A 142 -17.72 -5.64 2.85
N LEU A 143 -18.25 -4.72 2.05
CA LEU A 143 -18.97 -5.03 0.82
C LEU A 143 -18.06 -5.63 -0.25
N ALA A 144 -16.79 -5.17 -0.33
CA ALA A 144 -15.81 -5.73 -1.25
C ALA A 144 -15.44 -7.19 -0.93
N ALA A 145 -15.66 -7.64 0.29
CA ALA A 145 -15.51 -9.05 0.69
C ALA A 145 -16.65 -9.95 0.18
N ALA A 146 -17.87 -9.40 0.01
CA ALA A 146 -19.07 -10.18 -0.29
C ALA A 146 -18.98 -11.03 -1.57
N PRO A 147 -18.40 -10.56 -2.70
CA PRO A 147 -18.28 -11.36 -3.92
C PRO A 147 -17.44 -12.64 -3.75
N PHE A 148 -16.56 -12.70 -2.75
CA PHE A 148 -15.68 -13.85 -2.52
C PHE A 148 -16.33 -14.93 -1.66
N VAL A 149 -17.38 -14.61 -0.90
CA VAL A 149 -18.03 -15.56 0.02
C VAL A 149 -18.50 -16.85 -0.66
N PRO A 150 -19.11 -16.83 -1.86
CA PRO A 150 -19.56 -18.05 -2.54
C PRO A 150 -18.42 -18.99 -2.99
N PHE A 151 -17.17 -18.47 -3.02
CA PHE A 151 -16.02 -19.22 -3.52
C PHE A 151 -15.11 -19.77 -2.40
N VAL A 152 -15.53 -19.63 -1.15
CA VAL A 152 -14.82 -20.24 -0.02
C VAL A 152 -14.94 -21.76 -0.14
N THR A 153 -13.80 -22.43 -0.26
CA THR A 153 -13.73 -23.87 -0.47
C THR A 153 -13.52 -24.63 0.83
N THR A 154 -12.87 -24.02 1.82
CA THR A 154 -12.57 -24.66 3.09
C THR A 154 -12.63 -23.68 4.27
N LEU A 155 -13.07 -24.21 5.42
CA LEU A 155 -12.99 -23.51 6.72
C LEU A 155 -11.98 -24.19 7.66
N HIS A 156 -11.26 -25.19 7.16
CA HIS A 156 -10.26 -25.90 7.96
C HIS A 156 -9.06 -24.98 8.27
N PRO A 157 -8.64 -24.80 9.54
CA PRO A 157 -7.63 -23.83 9.93
C PRO A 157 -6.29 -23.95 9.21
N ALA A 158 -5.88 -25.17 8.83
CA ALA A 158 -4.61 -25.41 8.14
C ALA A 158 -4.66 -25.05 6.65
N GLU A 159 -5.84 -25.01 6.04
CA GLU A 159 -6.03 -24.81 4.60
C GLU A 159 -6.55 -23.42 4.26
N VAL A 160 -7.26 -22.80 5.21
CA VAL A 160 -7.93 -21.52 5.02
C VAL A 160 -6.99 -20.39 4.59
N ILE A 161 -5.73 -20.46 5.01
CA ILE A 161 -4.70 -19.47 4.63
C ILE A 161 -4.24 -19.62 3.17
N HIS A 162 -4.49 -20.76 2.55
CA HIS A 162 -4.15 -21.03 1.15
C HIS A 162 -5.37 -20.86 0.22
N ASP A 163 -6.58 -20.69 0.79
CA ASP A 163 -7.80 -20.42 0.03
C ASP A 163 -7.81 -18.96 -0.46
N PRO A 164 -7.79 -18.71 -1.79
CA PRO A 164 -7.75 -17.36 -2.34
C PRO A 164 -8.96 -16.51 -1.92
N ALA A 165 -10.17 -17.11 -1.84
CA ALA A 165 -11.37 -16.40 -1.46
C ALA A 165 -11.34 -15.97 0.01
N MET A 166 -10.95 -16.87 0.91
CA MET A 166 -10.77 -16.56 2.33
C MET A 166 -9.70 -15.50 2.55
N MET A 167 -8.61 -15.55 1.80
CA MET A 167 -7.56 -14.54 1.89
C MET A 167 -8.08 -13.16 1.47
N MET A 168 -8.84 -13.06 0.38
CA MET A 168 -9.43 -11.79 -0.07
C MET A 168 -10.45 -11.25 0.94
N ILE A 169 -11.28 -12.11 1.54
CA ILE A 169 -12.21 -11.74 2.61
C ILE A 169 -11.44 -11.21 3.81
N THR A 170 -10.42 -11.92 4.25
CA THR A 170 -9.59 -11.55 5.41
C THR A 170 -8.90 -10.20 5.20
N LEU A 171 -8.33 -9.95 4.03
CA LEU A 171 -7.70 -8.67 3.69
C LEU A 171 -8.71 -7.51 3.71
N CYS A 172 -9.89 -7.71 3.15
CA CYS A 172 -10.97 -6.73 3.20
C CYS A 172 -11.38 -6.41 4.65
N TRP A 173 -11.52 -7.42 5.51
CA TRP A 173 -11.85 -7.23 6.92
C TRP A 173 -10.72 -6.55 7.71
N ILE A 174 -9.45 -6.93 7.48
CA ILE A 174 -8.29 -6.24 8.07
C ILE A 174 -8.32 -4.75 7.69
N ALA A 175 -8.58 -4.43 6.42
CA ALA A 175 -8.68 -3.05 5.95
C ALA A 175 -9.85 -2.30 6.63
N ALA A 176 -11.02 -2.94 6.77
CA ALA A 176 -12.18 -2.37 7.44
C ALA A 176 -11.88 -2.07 8.92
N ILE A 177 -11.39 -3.06 9.66
CA ILE A 177 -11.06 -2.95 11.09
C ILE A 177 -9.99 -1.87 11.31
N THR A 178 -8.90 -1.89 10.54
CA THR A 178 -7.82 -0.90 10.64
C THR A 178 -8.35 0.52 10.41
N THR A 179 -9.25 0.69 9.45
CA THR A 179 -9.87 1.99 9.17
C THR A 179 -10.69 2.50 10.36
N ILE A 180 -11.44 1.61 11.04
CA ILE A 180 -12.24 1.96 12.23
C ILE A 180 -11.34 2.28 13.41
N VAL A 181 -10.38 1.41 13.74
CA VAL A 181 -9.47 1.57 14.89
C VAL A 181 -8.73 2.92 14.79
N ARG A 182 -8.19 3.25 13.64
CA ARG A 182 -7.52 4.54 13.43
C ARG A 182 -8.41 5.76 13.62
N SER A 183 -9.71 5.64 13.35
CA SER A 183 -10.65 6.75 13.61
C SER A 183 -10.93 6.94 15.10
N ILE A 184 -10.96 5.84 15.87
CA ILE A 184 -11.18 5.87 17.32
C ILE A 184 -9.94 6.45 18.03
N ASP A 185 -8.75 6.03 17.63
CA ASP A 185 -7.50 6.54 18.21
C ASP A 185 -7.39 8.06 18.04
N ARG A 186 -7.79 8.57 16.88
CA ARG A 186 -7.83 10.02 16.65
C ARG A 186 -8.79 10.75 17.60
N GLU A 187 -9.96 10.19 17.87
CA GLU A 187 -10.93 10.80 18.77
C GLU A 187 -10.46 10.79 20.23
N ARG A 188 -9.78 9.71 20.66
CA ARG A 188 -9.28 9.56 22.03
C ARG A 188 -8.06 10.43 22.32
N LEU A 189 -7.15 10.53 21.36
CA LEU A 189 -5.87 11.22 21.56
C LEU A 189 -5.94 12.73 21.21
N GLY A 190 -7.02 13.18 20.59
CA GLY A 190 -7.24 14.58 20.23
C GLY A 190 -6.18 15.16 19.29
N PRO A 191 -6.09 16.49 19.17
CA PRO A 191 -5.12 17.14 18.28
C PRO A 191 -3.65 16.94 18.71
N LEU A 192 -3.39 16.51 19.95
CA LEU A 192 -2.03 16.21 20.45
C LEU A 192 -1.46 14.88 19.90
N ALA A 193 -2.31 14.05 19.32
CA ALA A 193 -1.91 12.79 18.69
C ALA A 193 -1.61 12.93 17.19
N VAL A 194 -1.27 14.11 16.72
CA VAL A 194 -0.60 14.23 15.42
C VAL A 194 0.71 13.46 15.57
N PRO A 195 0.90 12.34 14.87
CA PRO A 195 2.15 11.62 14.93
C PRO A 195 3.28 12.60 14.63
N LEU A 196 4.38 12.54 15.41
CA LEU A 196 5.52 13.45 15.27
C LEU A 196 6.08 13.58 13.84
N TRP A 197 5.80 12.60 12.98
CA TRP A 197 6.14 12.61 11.56
C TRP A 197 5.16 13.44 10.68
N GLN A 198 4.01 13.86 11.21
CA GLN A 198 3.05 14.77 10.58
C GLN A 198 3.13 16.19 11.16
N ALA A 199 4.07 16.46 12.07
CA ALA A 199 4.32 17.82 12.49
C ALA A 199 4.56 18.67 11.23
N PRO A 200 3.76 19.75 11.01
CA PRO A 200 3.97 20.60 9.87
C PRO A 200 5.42 21.07 9.89
N THR A 201 6.11 20.93 8.78
CA THR A 201 7.42 21.56 8.55
C THR A 201 7.33 23.09 8.63
N ASP A 202 6.13 23.61 8.75
CA ASP A 202 5.79 25.05 8.85
C ASP A 202 5.81 25.57 10.29
N ALA A 203 6.13 24.75 11.28
CA ALA A 203 6.24 25.20 12.64
C ALA A 203 7.65 25.71 12.91
N ALA A 204 7.93 26.87 12.47
CA ALA A 204 8.71 27.92 13.09
C ALA A 204 9.19 28.94 12.04
N GLU A 205 8.26 29.67 11.47
CA GLU A 205 8.62 31.04 11.23
C GLU A 205 8.78 31.67 12.63
N PRO A 206 9.99 32.08 13.04
CA PRO A 206 10.15 32.71 14.33
C PRO A 206 9.22 33.94 14.32
N PRO A 207 8.55 34.24 15.46
CA PRO A 207 7.66 35.39 15.52
C PRO A 207 8.43 36.64 15.03
N PRO A 208 7.80 37.49 14.20
CA PRO A 208 8.46 38.66 13.67
C PRO A 208 9.05 39.45 14.85
N VAL A 209 10.36 39.63 14.81
CA VAL A 209 11.09 40.41 15.81
C VAL A 209 10.39 41.78 15.84
N PRO A 210 9.84 42.20 17.00
CA PRO A 210 9.22 43.51 17.07
C PRO A 210 10.30 44.54 16.72
N HIS A 211 10.16 45.18 15.54
CA HIS A 211 11.00 46.29 15.17
C HIS A 211 10.80 47.35 16.25
N GLY A 212 11.80 47.49 17.09
CA GLY A 212 11.84 48.50 18.12
C GLY A 212 11.47 49.84 17.49
N ARG A 213 10.37 50.43 18.00
CA ARG A 213 10.03 51.83 17.72
C ARG A 213 11.28 52.65 17.98
N GLY A 214 11.79 53.24 16.91
CA GLY A 214 12.90 54.18 17.00
C GLY A 214 12.64 55.20 18.10
N GLN A 215 13.38 55.09 19.19
CA GLN A 215 13.51 56.22 20.10
C GLN A 215 14.25 57.30 19.35
N THR A 216 13.48 58.27 18.85
CA THR A 216 14.01 59.57 18.44
C THR A 216 14.65 60.21 19.70
N PHE A 217 15.96 60.12 19.78
CA PHE A 217 16.74 60.87 20.73
C PHE A 217 16.65 62.34 20.31
N ASP A 218 15.75 63.04 21.01
CA ASP A 218 15.62 64.50 20.95
C ASP A 218 16.91 65.14 21.53
N ARG A 219 17.79 65.63 20.64
CA ARG A 219 18.94 66.45 21.03
C ARG A 219 18.45 67.89 21.18
N GLY A 220 17.70 68.09 22.28
CA GLY A 220 17.37 69.47 22.73
C GLY A 220 18.59 70.12 23.34
N ALA A 221 18.99 71.14 22.71
CA ALA A 221 19.70 72.33 23.17
C ALA A 221 20.17 72.41 24.63
N GLN A 222 21.44 72.52 24.85
CA GLN A 222 22.01 73.35 25.91
C GLN A 222 23.12 74.21 25.33
N ARG A 223 22.75 75.47 25.04
CA ARG A 223 23.69 76.59 25.07
C ARG A 223 23.77 77.08 26.53
N TYR A 224 24.93 77.12 27.08
CA TYR A 224 25.60 78.20 27.80
C TYR A 224 27.00 77.77 28.17
#